data_4f9dd6f9aca03f91672a4bba613e0d59
#
_entry.id   4f9dd6f9aca03f91672a4bba613e0d59
#
_cell.length_a   1.000
_cell.length_b   1.000
_cell.length_c   1.000
_cell.angle_alpha   90.00
_cell.angle_beta   90.00
_cell.angle_gamma   90.00
#
_symmetry.space_group_name_H-M   'P 1'
#
loop_
_entity.id
_entity.type
_entity.pdbx_description
1 polymer ?
#
loop_
_entity_poly.entity_id
_entity_poly.type
_entity_poly.pdbx_seq_one_letter_code
_entity_poly.pdbx_strand_id
1 'polypeptide(L)'
;MFRVGASVWNGSQSSSNCSESADFQYSLFPVVYSLVFVLGLAGNVFVLGYFLQTKSATAPANVFLVNLATLDFLFVLTLPFRIAYHALRNDWVFGEALCKITGCLFFANLYGSSLFLACICLERYVAVVHPLRHLRLRQLRYRVGAVLVVWGVLLATVLYLALRGPLTSPFADGRTACLENFSSSSWKGRISSVSIFAAVVGFLLPLFLIGVCYPLIAWRLLATPGMQPGSRAVRRKALRTVLVVLGVFLVCFVPYHVVQLFHTLGRIGALGGCSLIRATYIARRVTMALTSLNACLDPLVYYFAAERFSWKPYWKCVCCHRSQQPPGLHALSVNKGSPKREEEAAPGSEE
;
A
#
# COMPACT_ATOMS: atom_id res chain seq x y z
N MET A 1 58.75 -33.72 20.19
CA MET A 1 58.12 -32.65 20.97
C MET A 1 57.69 -31.54 20.00
N PHE A 2 56.51 -31.68 19.39
CA PHE A 2 55.98 -30.68 18.45
C PHE A 2 54.99 -29.78 19.18
N ARG A 3 55.35 -28.50 19.28
CA ARG A 3 54.43 -27.45 19.77
C ARG A 3 53.53 -26.99 18.61
N VAL A 4 52.26 -27.31 18.67
CA VAL A 4 51.26 -26.77 17.78
C VAL A 4 50.87 -25.36 18.31
N GLY A 5 51.27 -24.32 17.61
CA GLY A 5 50.86 -22.96 17.90
C GLY A 5 49.41 -22.75 17.51
N ALA A 6 48.54 -22.58 18.49
CA ALA A 6 47.14 -22.15 18.25
C ALA A 6 47.17 -20.66 17.87
N SER A 7 46.94 -20.37 16.62
CA SER A 7 46.65 -19.00 16.15
C SER A 7 45.28 -18.60 16.67
N VAL A 8 45.27 -17.75 17.70
CA VAL A 8 44.07 -17.03 18.18
C VAL A 8 43.59 -16.10 17.06
N TRP A 9 42.48 -16.46 16.47
CA TRP A 9 41.76 -15.57 15.56
C TRP A 9 41.18 -14.39 16.36
N ASN A 10 41.92 -13.27 16.43
CA ASN A 10 41.40 -12.02 16.92
C ASN A 10 40.44 -11.42 15.88
N GLY A 11 39.19 -11.90 15.86
CA GLY A 11 38.14 -11.47 14.98
C GLY A 11 37.34 -10.25 15.47
N SER A 12 38.00 -9.24 16.03
CA SER A 12 37.35 -7.96 16.38
C SER A 12 37.78 -6.85 15.44
N GLN A 13 37.63 -7.04 14.11
CA GLN A 13 37.63 -5.88 13.22
C GLN A 13 36.29 -5.16 13.37
N SER A 14 36.34 -4.03 14.06
CA SER A 14 35.25 -3.09 14.25
C SER A 14 34.60 -2.74 12.90
N SER A 15 33.29 -2.97 12.79
CA SER A 15 32.44 -2.69 11.61
C SER A 15 32.39 -1.18 11.25
N SER A 16 33.15 -0.34 11.97
CA SER A 16 33.12 1.13 11.86
C SER A 16 33.85 1.72 10.64
N ASN A 17 34.65 0.93 9.91
CA ASN A 17 35.48 1.42 8.80
C ASN A 17 35.15 0.82 7.43
N CYS A 18 33.99 0.22 7.24
CA CYS A 18 33.60 -0.27 5.92
C CYS A 18 33.13 0.89 5.04
N SER A 19 33.86 1.18 3.94
CA SER A 19 33.44 2.16 2.95
C SER A 19 32.15 1.71 2.23
N GLU A 20 31.07 2.47 2.39
CA GLU A 20 29.79 2.25 1.74
C GLU A 20 29.63 3.29 0.63
N SER A 21 29.85 2.92 -0.64
CA SER A 21 29.57 3.77 -1.79
C SER A 21 28.69 3.04 -2.80
N ALA A 22 27.77 3.76 -3.39
CA ALA A 22 26.84 3.26 -4.41
C ALA A 22 26.45 4.40 -5.36
N ASP A 23 27.41 4.89 -6.18
CA ASP A 23 27.23 6.08 -7.01
C ASP A 23 26.09 5.97 -8.02
N PHE A 24 25.74 4.75 -8.45
CA PHE A 24 24.60 4.49 -9.31
C PHE A 24 23.26 4.96 -8.68
N GLN A 25 23.19 5.12 -7.34
CA GLN A 25 21.99 5.60 -6.66
C GLN A 25 21.60 7.03 -7.08
N TYR A 26 22.59 7.86 -7.46
CA TYR A 26 22.35 9.25 -7.89
C TYR A 26 21.65 9.34 -9.25
N SER A 27 21.62 8.26 -10.02
CA SER A 27 20.85 8.13 -11.25
C SER A 27 19.61 7.24 -11.04
N LEU A 28 19.77 6.14 -10.31
CA LEU A 28 18.69 5.17 -10.07
C LEU A 28 17.47 5.82 -9.41
N PHE A 29 17.65 6.48 -8.25
CA PHE A 29 16.54 7.03 -7.51
C PHE A 29 15.83 8.18 -8.22
N PRO A 30 16.50 9.20 -8.80
CA PRO A 30 15.81 10.23 -9.56
C PRO A 30 14.98 9.67 -10.71
N VAL A 31 15.49 8.70 -11.46
CA VAL A 31 14.75 8.08 -12.56
C VAL A 31 13.55 7.29 -12.05
N VAL A 32 13.77 6.36 -11.13
CA VAL A 32 12.67 5.51 -10.62
C VAL A 32 11.62 6.35 -9.89
N TYR A 33 12.05 7.27 -9.01
CA TYR A 33 11.10 8.10 -8.25
C TYR A 33 10.33 9.09 -9.14
N SER A 34 10.91 9.57 -10.23
CA SER A 34 10.17 10.39 -11.21
C SER A 34 9.10 9.58 -11.93
N LEU A 35 9.41 8.35 -12.34
CA LEU A 35 8.43 7.45 -12.93
C LEU A 35 7.31 7.12 -11.93
N VAL A 36 7.66 6.79 -10.69
CA VAL A 36 6.69 6.50 -9.61
C VAL A 36 5.86 7.74 -9.29
N PHE A 37 6.46 8.93 -9.29
CA PHE A 37 5.74 10.18 -9.07
C PHE A 37 4.65 10.38 -10.12
N VAL A 38 4.98 10.29 -11.39
CA VAL A 38 4.03 10.54 -12.49
C VAL A 38 2.94 9.46 -12.52
N LEU A 39 3.33 8.19 -12.56
CA LEU A 39 2.38 7.08 -12.71
C LEU A 39 1.58 6.84 -11.42
N GLY A 40 2.23 6.89 -10.27
CA GLY A 40 1.58 6.71 -8.97
C GLY A 40 0.63 7.86 -8.65
N LEU A 41 1.02 9.11 -8.92
CA LEU A 41 0.12 10.25 -8.73
C LEU A 41 -1.12 10.13 -9.62
N ALA A 42 -0.92 9.90 -10.92
CA ALA A 42 -2.04 9.77 -11.87
C ALA A 42 -2.98 8.61 -11.49
N GLY A 43 -2.43 7.43 -11.17
CA GLY A 43 -3.22 6.24 -10.82
C GLY A 43 -4.00 6.41 -9.52
N ASN A 44 -3.36 6.90 -8.46
CA ASN A 44 -4.02 7.00 -7.15
C ASN A 44 -4.98 8.19 -7.07
N VAL A 45 -4.69 9.33 -7.72
CA VAL A 45 -5.66 10.44 -7.86
C VAL A 45 -6.89 10.00 -8.64
N PHE A 46 -6.71 9.26 -9.74
CA PHE A 46 -7.83 8.72 -10.51
C PHE A 46 -8.71 7.78 -9.67
N VAL A 47 -8.10 6.86 -8.90
CA VAL A 47 -8.81 5.90 -8.05
C VAL A 47 -9.56 6.62 -6.92
N LEU A 48 -8.91 7.53 -6.20
CA LEU A 48 -9.54 8.31 -5.14
C LEU A 48 -10.68 9.18 -5.70
N GLY A 49 -10.47 9.85 -6.82
CA GLY A 49 -11.50 10.62 -7.52
C GLY A 49 -12.70 9.78 -7.93
N TYR A 50 -12.46 8.57 -8.45
CA TYR A 50 -13.52 7.61 -8.78
C TYR A 50 -14.35 7.22 -7.55
N PHE A 51 -13.71 6.86 -6.43
CA PHE A 51 -14.42 6.47 -5.21
C PHE A 51 -15.20 7.62 -4.59
N LEU A 52 -14.67 8.83 -4.62
CA LEU A 52 -15.35 10.03 -4.09
C LEU A 52 -16.60 10.37 -4.92
N GLN A 53 -16.50 10.39 -6.26
CA GLN A 53 -17.61 10.75 -7.12
C GLN A 53 -18.71 9.70 -7.16
N THR A 54 -18.35 8.42 -7.16
CA THR A 54 -19.35 7.35 -7.12
C THR A 54 -19.96 7.18 -5.73
N LYS A 55 -19.59 8.04 -4.75
CA LYS A 55 -19.98 7.92 -3.34
C LYS A 55 -19.74 6.52 -2.78
N SER A 56 -18.80 5.79 -3.37
CA SER A 56 -18.48 4.41 -3.00
C SER A 56 -17.27 4.31 -2.08
N ALA A 57 -16.65 5.41 -1.69
CA ALA A 57 -15.53 5.45 -0.75
C ALA A 57 -15.87 4.82 0.61
N THR A 58 -17.08 5.06 1.10
CA THR A 58 -17.60 4.51 2.35
C THR A 58 -18.25 3.13 2.20
N ALA A 59 -18.37 2.63 0.96
CA ALA A 59 -18.89 1.29 0.75
C ALA A 59 -17.96 0.26 1.42
N PRO A 60 -18.50 -0.67 2.22
CA PRO A 60 -17.67 -1.62 2.96
C PRO A 60 -16.66 -2.35 2.09
N ALA A 61 -16.99 -2.67 0.84
CA ALA A 61 -16.11 -3.37 -0.09
C ALA A 61 -14.86 -2.58 -0.51
N ASN A 62 -14.86 -1.25 -0.37
CA ASN A 62 -13.81 -0.38 -0.87
C ASN A 62 -12.95 0.26 0.24
N VAL A 63 -13.30 0.07 1.50
CA VAL A 63 -12.63 0.72 2.64
C VAL A 63 -11.12 0.48 2.64
N PHE A 64 -10.66 -0.76 2.43
CA PHE A 64 -9.21 -1.05 2.38
C PHE A 64 -8.54 -0.46 1.14
N LEU A 65 -9.23 -0.46 -0.01
CA LEU A 65 -8.71 0.10 -1.26
C LEU A 65 -8.53 1.61 -1.18
N VAL A 66 -9.47 2.31 -0.55
CA VAL A 66 -9.38 3.78 -0.35
C VAL A 66 -8.21 4.12 0.57
N ASN A 67 -8.03 3.37 1.66
CA ASN A 67 -6.91 3.60 2.58
C ASN A 67 -5.56 3.30 1.93
N LEU A 68 -5.47 2.24 1.12
CA LEU A 68 -4.29 1.91 0.34
C LEU A 68 -3.94 3.05 -0.63
N ALA A 69 -4.91 3.49 -1.44
CA ALA A 69 -4.72 4.61 -2.38
C ALA A 69 -4.37 5.93 -1.66
N THR A 70 -4.86 6.14 -0.44
CA THR A 70 -4.51 7.32 0.37
C THR A 70 -3.06 7.27 0.82
N LEU A 71 -2.56 6.10 1.26
CA LEU A 71 -1.15 5.94 1.62
C LEU A 71 -0.23 6.15 0.42
N ASP A 72 -0.57 5.58 -0.73
CA ASP A 72 0.18 5.74 -1.97
C ASP A 72 0.22 7.21 -2.39
N PHE A 73 -0.92 7.90 -2.35
CA PHE A 73 -1.01 9.32 -2.68
C PHE A 73 -0.13 10.17 -1.75
N LEU A 74 -0.21 9.97 -0.44
CA LEU A 74 0.61 10.69 0.53
C LEU A 74 2.11 10.42 0.33
N PHE A 75 2.48 9.19 0.05
CA PHE A 75 3.87 8.83 -0.26
C PHE A 75 4.37 9.52 -1.52
N VAL A 76 3.61 9.45 -2.61
CA VAL A 76 3.99 10.03 -3.91
C VAL A 76 4.21 11.54 -3.79
N LEU A 77 3.46 12.26 -2.97
CA LEU A 77 3.66 13.70 -2.72
C LEU A 77 5.03 14.00 -2.07
N THR A 78 5.68 13.02 -1.45
CA THR A 78 7.02 13.20 -0.86
C THR A 78 8.16 12.98 -1.84
N LEU A 79 7.91 12.34 -2.98
CA LEU A 79 8.94 11.94 -3.93
C LEU A 79 9.74 13.10 -4.54
N PRO A 80 9.18 14.28 -4.83
CA PRO A 80 9.97 15.41 -5.33
C PRO A 80 11.14 15.78 -4.41
N PHE A 81 10.95 15.72 -3.08
CA PHE A 81 12.04 15.98 -2.12
C PHE A 81 13.11 14.88 -2.13
N ARG A 82 12.68 13.62 -2.32
CA ARG A 82 13.60 12.47 -2.45
C ARG A 82 14.37 12.49 -3.77
N ILE A 83 13.73 12.92 -4.86
CA ILE A 83 14.37 13.13 -6.16
C ILE A 83 15.46 14.17 -6.01
N ALA A 84 15.14 15.35 -5.45
CA ALA A 84 16.09 16.42 -5.22
C ALA A 84 17.28 15.97 -4.33
N TYR A 85 17.02 15.24 -3.24
CA TYR A 85 18.06 14.71 -2.37
C TYR A 85 19.08 13.84 -3.10
N HIS A 86 18.64 12.90 -3.93
CA HIS A 86 19.55 12.04 -4.69
C HIS A 86 20.21 12.76 -5.86
N ALA A 87 19.54 13.73 -6.50
CA ALA A 87 20.11 14.59 -7.55
C ALA A 87 21.23 15.48 -6.99
N LEU A 88 21.10 15.92 -5.73
CA LEU A 88 22.11 16.66 -4.98
C LEU A 88 23.18 15.76 -4.33
N ARG A 89 23.34 14.54 -4.82
CA ARG A 89 24.32 13.55 -4.33
C ARG A 89 24.16 13.25 -2.83
N ASN A 90 22.92 13.05 -2.40
CA ASN A 90 22.51 12.79 -1.01
C ASN A 90 22.81 13.97 -0.06
N ASP A 91 22.62 15.20 -0.52
CA ASP A 91 22.59 16.36 0.36
C ASP A 91 21.15 16.80 0.64
N TRP A 92 20.74 16.72 1.90
CA TRP A 92 19.40 17.06 2.35
C TRP A 92 19.33 18.50 2.84
N VAL A 93 18.87 19.39 1.98
CA VAL A 93 18.80 20.83 2.24
C VAL A 93 17.49 21.30 2.88
N PHE A 94 16.53 20.38 3.12
CA PHE A 94 15.14 20.74 3.52
C PHE A 94 14.91 20.70 5.04
N GLY A 95 15.94 20.47 5.84
CA GLY A 95 15.85 20.45 7.31
C GLY A 95 15.28 19.17 7.90
N GLU A 96 15.39 19.04 9.21
CA GLU A 96 15.04 17.84 9.98
C GLU A 96 13.53 17.52 9.92
N ALA A 97 12.66 18.55 10.02
CA ALA A 97 11.21 18.33 10.06
C ALA A 97 10.72 17.65 8.76
N LEU A 98 11.17 18.12 7.60
CA LEU A 98 10.77 17.54 6.32
C LEU A 98 11.42 16.17 6.08
N CYS A 99 12.63 15.92 6.60
CA CYS A 99 13.24 14.59 6.62
C CYS A 99 12.39 13.61 7.42
N LYS A 100 11.90 14.00 8.59
CA LYS A 100 10.99 13.18 9.42
C LYS A 100 9.69 12.91 8.67
N ILE A 101 9.04 13.92 8.10
CA ILE A 101 7.77 13.77 7.37
C ILE A 101 7.94 12.81 6.19
N THR A 102 8.92 13.05 5.32
CA THR A 102 9.15 12.21 4.13
C THR A 102 9.54 10.78 4.49
N GLY A 103 10.34 10.62 5.55
CA GLY A 103 10.72 9.31 6.07
C GLY A 103 9.56 8.56 6.68
N CYS A 104 8.75 9.24 7.48
CA CYS A 104 7.56 8.67 8.10
C CYS A 104 6.54 8.22 7.06
N LEU A 105 6.28 9.04 6.04
CA LEU A 105 5.35 8.69 4.96
C LEU A 105 5.88 7.55 4.08
N PHE A 106 7.19 7.49 3.84
CA PHE A 106 7.80 6.34 3.16
C PHE A 106 7.56 5.03 3.92
N PHE A 107 7.82 4.99 5.23
CA PHE A 107 7.62 3.79 6.03
C PHE A 107 6.13 3.49 6.25
N ALA A 108 5.28 4.51 6.41
CA ALA A 108 3.83 4.32 6.48
C ALA A 108 3.26 3.72 5.19
N ASN A 109 3.74 4.16 4.03
CA ASN A 109 3.37 3.55 2.75
C ASN A 109 3.87 2.10 2.68
N LEU A 110 5.16 1.86 2.92
CA LEU A 110 5.75 0.53 2.83
C LEU A 110 5.00 -0.52 3.67
N TYR A 111 4.79 -0.23 4.96
CA TYR A 111 4.17 -1.20 5.87
C TYR A 111 2.64 -1.14 5.87
N GLY A 112 2.07 0.04 5.65
CA GLY A 112 0.63 0.20 5.54
C GLY A 112 0.06 -0.46 4.31
N SER A 113 0.70 -0.31 3.14
CA SER A 113 0.31 -1.01 1.92
C SER A 113 0.38 -2.51 2.09
N SER A 114 1.45 -3.04 2.68
CA SER A 114 1.59 -4.46 2.99
C SER A 114 0.44 -4.99 3.86
N LEU A 115 0.09 -4.28 4.94
CA LEU A 115 -1.00 -4.64 5.85
C LEU A 115 -2.38 -4.54 5.17
N PHE A 116 -2.65 -3.49 4.39
CA PHE A 116 -3.91 -3.38 3.66
C PHE A 116 -4.05 -4.42 2.55
N LEU A 117 -2.98 -4.78 1.84
CA LEU A 117 -2.97 -5.88 0.89
C LEU A 117 -3.31 -7.22 1.56
N ALA A 118 -2.78 -7.47 2.76
CA ALA A 118 -3.14 -8.65 3.55
C ALA A 118 -4.62 -8.64 3.98
N CYS A 119 -5.16 -7.48 4.38
CA CYS A 119 -6.59 -7.32 4.70
C CYS A 119 -7.46 -7.62 3.47
N ILE A 120 -7.08 -7.16 2.28
CA ILE A 120 -7.80 -7.45 1.03
C ILE A 120 -7.77 -8.95 0.73
N CYS A 121 -6.62 -9.63 0.90
CA CYS A 121 -6.52 -11.07 0.71
C CYS A 121 -7.40 -11.85 1.70
N LEU A 122 -7.37 -11.46 2.98
CA LEU A 122 -8.19 -12.08 4.02
C LEU A 122 -9.69 -11.90 3.75
N GLU A 123 -10.08 -10.72 3.29
CA GLU A 123 -11.47 -10.47 2.88
C GLU A 123 -11.90 -11.38 1.74
N ARG A 124 -11.06 -11.54 0.71
CA ARG A 124 -11.34 -12.45 -0.41
C ARG A 124 -11.38 -13.91 0.05
N TYR A 125 -10.49 -14.32 0.93
CA TYR A 125 -10.49 -15.64 1.52
C TYR A 125 -11.82 -15.92 2.27
N VAL A 126 -12.21 -15.03 3.16
CA VAL A 126 -13.45 -15.22 3.93
C VAL A 126 -14.67 -15.23 3.02
N ALA A 127 -14.73 -14.41 1.99
CA ALA A 127 -15.82 -14.39 1.02
C ALA A 127 -15.95 -15.70 0.24
N VAL A 128 -14.84 -16.38 -0.07
CA VAL A 128 -14.85 -17.62 -0.86
C VAL A 128 -15.00 -18.88 -0.01
N VAL A 129 -14.25 -18.94 1.10
CA VAL A 129 -14.16 -20.17 1.93
C VAL A 129 -15.24 -20.20 3.01
N HIS A 130 -15.59 -19.04 3.58
CA HIS A 130 -16.55 -18.91 4.68
C HIS A 130 -17.67 -17.90 4.35
N PRO A 131 -18.54 -18.15 3.37
CA PRO A 131 -19.52 -17.16 2.88
C PRO A 131 -20.50 -16.69 3.96
N LEU A 132 -20.91 -17.55 4.90
CA LEU A 132 -21.79 -17.18 6.01
C LEU A 132 -21.09 -16.24 7.01
N ARG A 133 -19.81 -16.46 7.30
CA ARG A 133 -19.01 -15.55 8.14
C ARG A 133 -18.77 -14.23 7.42
N HIS A 134 -18.62 -14.25 6.10
CA HIS A 134 -18.45 -13.04 5.28
C HIS A 134 -19.64 -12.07 5.46
N LEU A 135 -20.86 -12.57 5.55
CA LEU A 135 -22.05 -11.73 5.78
C LEU A 135 -21.96 -10.92 7.08
N ARG A 136 -21.38 -11.49 8.14
CA ARG A 136 -21.11 -10.77 9.40
C ARG A 136 -19.94 -9.81 9.30
N LEU A 137 -18.82 -10.25 8.73
CA LEU A 137 -17.60 -9.46 8.61
C LEU A 137 -17.68 -8.36 7.54
N ARG A 138 -18.69 -8.43 6.65
CA ARG A 138 -18.98 -7.38 5.67
C ARG A 138 -19.49 -6.08 6.32
N GLN A 139 -19.90 -6.11 7.60
CA GLN A 139 -20.35 -4.91 8.29
C GLN A 139 -19.21 -3.87 8.39
N LEU A 140 -19.53 -2.62 8.11
CA LEU A 140 -18.57 -1.50 8.08
C LEU A 140 -17.74 -1.40 9.36
N ARG A 141 -18.36 -1.65 10.53
CA ARG A 141 -17.69 -1.57 11.85
C ARG A 141 -16.42 -2.44 11.96
N TYR A 142 -16.45 -3.68 11.42
CA TYR A 142 -15.27 -4.57 11.49
C TYR A 142 -14.15 -4.11 10.57
N ARG A 143 -14.49 -3.57 9.41
CA ARG A 143 -13.51 -3.05 8.45
C ARG A 143 -12.89 -1.76 8.95
N VAL A 144 -13.71 -0.85 9.48
CA VAL A 144 -13.21 0.37 10.13
C VAL A 144 -12.34 0.02 11.32
N GLY A 145 -12.74 -0.97 12.15
CA GLY A 145 -11.90 -1.46 13.24
C GLY A 145 -10.53 -1.94 12.78
N ALA A 146 -10.47 -2.73 11.68
CA ALA A 146 -9.20 -3.17 11.10
C ALA A 146 -8.37 -1.99 10.58
N VAL A 147 -8.99 -1.02 9.90
CA VAL A 147 -8.32 0.21 9.44
C VAL A 147 -7.73 0.99 10.61
N LEU A 148 -8.49 1.18 11.68
CA LEU A 148 -8.01 1.88 12.88
C LEU A 148 -6.83 1.16 13.54
N VAL A 149 -6.84 -0.18 13.57
CA VAL A 149 -5.70 -0.96 14.07
C VAL A 149 -4.46 -0.74 13.20
N VAL A 150 -4.61 -0.82 11.86
CA VAL A 150 -3.48 -0.58 10.94
C VAL A 150 -2.92 0.83 11.13
N TRP A 151 -3.76 1.86 11.10
CA TRP A 151 -3.30 3.25 11.32
C TRP A 151 -2.70 3.45 12.71
N GLY A 152 -3.27 2.83 13.74
CA GLY A 152 -2.73 2.88 15.10
C GLY A 152 -1.32 2.31 15.20
N VAL A 153 -1.06 1.15 14.58
CA VAL A 153 0.28 0.55 14.52
C VAL A 153 1.25 1.42 13.74
N LEU A 154 0.83 1.96 12.58
CA LEU A 154 1.66 2.86 11.77
C LEU A 154 2.02 4.13 12.55
N LEU A 155 1.03 4.81 13.12
CA LEU A 155 1.23 6.04 13.88
C LEU A 155 2.12 5.82 15.10
N ALA A 156 1.92 4.73 15.86
CA ALA A 156 2.77 4.40 17.00
C ALA A 156 4.23 4.19 16.58
N THR A 157 4.46 3.46 15.48
CA THR A 157 5.82 3.18 14.97
C THR A 157 6.50 4.44 14.45
N VAL A 158 5.77 5.26 13.68
CA VAL A 158 6.26 6.52 13.13
C VAL A 158 6.57 7.52 14.26
N LEU A 159 5.68 7.65 15.22
CA LEU A 159 5.86 8.54 16.37
C LEU A 159 7.07 8.12 17.22
N TYR A 160 7.20 6.82 17.48
CA TYR A 160 8.38 6.28 18.15
C TYR A 160 9.68 6.67 17.42
N LEU A 161 9.72 6.47 16.09
CA LEU A 161 10.90 6.80 15.30
C LEU A 161 11.22 8.29 15.29
N ALA A 162 10.18 9.15 15.16
CA ALA A 162 10.33 10.60 15.07
C ALA A 162 10.73 11.26 16.40
N LEU A 163 10.24 10.72 17.54
CA LEU A 163 10.49 11.32 18.87
C LEU A 163 11.81 10.85 19.49
N ARG A 164 12.32 9.68 19.13
CA ARG A 164 13.52 9.10 19.75
C ARG A 164 14.85 9.67 19.25
N GLY A 165 14.84 10.65 18.35
CA GLY A 165 16.03 11.34 17.91
C GLY A 165 15.97 11.84 16.46
N PRO A 166 17.06 12.44 15.97
CA PRO A 166 17.12 12.96 14.61
C PRO A 166 17.10 11.83 13.58
N LEU A 167 16.56 12.14 12.42
CA LEU A 167 16.60 11.32 11.20
C LEU A 167 17.58 11.89 10.16
N THR A 168 18.09 13.10 10.41
CA THR A 168 19.25 13.65 9.70
C THR A 168 20.54 13.30 10.42
N SER A 169 21.63 13.21 9.69
CA SER A 169 22.98 13.01 10.21
C SER A 169 24.01 13.65 9.28
N PRO A 170 25.14 14.21 9.80
CA PRO A 170 26.15 14.80 8.95
C PRO A 170 27.01 13.73 8.27
N PHE A 171 27.35 13.94 7.02
CA PHE A 171 28.47 13.25 6.37
C PHE A 171 29.79 13.91 6.69
N ALA A 172 30.91 13.19 6.50
CA ALA A 172 32.25 13.72 6.75
C ALA A 172 32.64 14.90 5.84
N ASP A 173 31.99 15.03 4.68
CA ASP A 173 32.21 16.09 3.70
C ASP A 173 31.32 17.33 3.88
N GLY A 174 30.57 17.39 5.00
CA GLY A 174 29.71 18.53 5.35
C GLY A 174 28.27 18.43 4.80
N ARG A 175 27.96 17.47 3.94
CA ARG A 175 26.58 17.23 3.46
C ARG A 175 25.71 16.66 4.59
N THR A 176 24.40 16.81 4.46
CA THR A 176 23.43 16.28 5.42
C THR A 176 22.73 15.05 4.84
N ALA A 177 22.84 13.93 5.52
CA ALA A 177 22.09 12.72 5.22
C ALA A 177 20.65 12.78 5.80
N CYS A 178 19.69 12.19 5.08
CA CYS A 178 18.33 11.97 5.59
C CYS A 178 17.98 10.49 5.51
N LEU A 179 17.69 9.86 6.67
CA LEU A 179 17.39 8.43 6.86
C LEU A 179 18.56 7.49 6.55
N GLU A 180 19.75 7.98 6.54
CA GLU A 180 20.95 7.18 6.33
C GLU A 180 22.11 7.70 7.18
N ASN A 181 23.28 7.04 7.11
CA ASN A 181 24.49 7.39 7.86
C ASN A 181 24.28 7.42 9.39
N PHE A 182 23.43 6.53 9.91
CA PHE A 182 23.22 6.42 11.35
C PHE A 182 24.43 5.83 12.06
N SER A 183 24.74 6.37 13.26
CA SER A 183 25.80 5.88 14.12
C SER A 183 25.57 4.42 14.56
N SER A 184 26.65 3.72 14.92
CA SER A 184 26.56 2.34 15.44
C SER A 184 25.68 2.22 16.69
N SER A 185 25.65 3.24 17.55
CA SER A 185 24.76 3.28 18.71
C SER A 185 23.29 3.39 18.32
N SER A 186 22.97 4.20 17.30
CA SER A 186 21.60 4.30 16.76
C SER A 186 21.16 2.98 16.13
N TRP A 187 22.07 2.28 15.44
CA TRP A 187 21.78 0.96 14.84
C TRP A 187 21.51 -0.10 15.92
N LYS A 188 22.37 -0.23 16.95
CA LYS A 188 22.20 -1.22 18.03
C LYS A 188 20.97 -0.98 18.90
N GLY A 189 20.49 0.25 18.97
CA GLY A 189 19.30 0.62 19.73
C GLY A 189 18.06 0.77 18.87
N ARG A 190 17.75 2.02 18.53
CA ARG A 190 16.50 2.44 17.90
C ARG A 190 16.23 1.81 16.54
N ILE A 191 17.23 1.82 15.63
CA ILE A 191 16.99 1.46 14.23
C ILE A 191 16.77 -0.05 14.08
N SER A 192 17.55 -0.90 14.76
CA SER A 192 17.39 -2.35 14.71
C SER A 192 16.05 -2.79 15.32
N SER A 193 15.66 -2.21 16.46
CA SER A 193 14.38 -2.53 17.12
C SER A 193 13.19 -2.24 16.20
N VAL A 194 13.16 -1.05 15.57
CA VAL A 194 12.10 -0.69 14.61
C VAL A 194 12.17 -1.58 13.38
N SER A 195 13.35 -1.88 12.85
CA SER A 195 13.52 -2.75 11.69
C SER A 195 13.02 -4.17 11.94
N ILE A 196 13.29 -4.74 13.12
CA ILE A 196 12.83 -6.08 13.50
C ILE A 196 11.31 -6.08 13.70
N PHE A 197 10.77 -5.11 14.45
CA PHE A 197 9.33 -4.99 14.63
C PHE A 197 8.59 -4.86 13.29
N ALA A 198 9.07 -3.99 12.43
CA ALA A 198 8.50 -3.77 11.10
C ALA A 198 8.63 -5.01 10.19
N ALA A 199 9.73 -5.75 10.27
CA ALA A 199 9.89 -7.02 9.56
C ALA A 199 8.87 -8.08 10.03
N VAL A 200 8.60 -8.16 11.33
CA VAL A 200 7.64 -9.15 11.87
C VAL A 200 6.20 -8.74 11.55
N VAL A 201 5.81 -7.53 11.95
CA VAL A 201 4.41 -7.07 11.87
C VAL A 201 4.05 -6.58 10.46
N GLY A 202 4.96 -5.85 9.82
CA GLY A 202 4.72 -5.22 8.51
C GLY A 202 5.08 -6.08 7.31
N PHE A 203 5.79 -7.22 7.49
CA PHE A 203 6.20 -8.09 6.40
C PHE A 203 5.86 -9.56 6.63
N LEU A 204 6.39 -10.22 7.69
CA LEU A 204 6.18 -11.65 7.89
C LEU A 204 4.73 -12.00 8.13
N LEU A 205 4.00 -11.22 8.93
CA LEU A 205 2.58 -11.42 9.16
C LEU A 205 1.75 -11.29 7.87
N PRO A 206 1.86 -10.20 7.06
CA PRO A 206 1.22 -10.12 5.76
C PRO A 206 1.61 -11.25 4.81
N LEU A 207 2.90 -11.59 4.70
CA LEU A 207 3.38 -12.67 3.85
C LEU A 207 2.72 -14.01 4.22
N PHE A 208 2.65 -14.33 5.51
CA PHE A 208 1.98 -15.53 6.01
C PHE A 208 0.49 -15.54 5.64
N LEU A 209 -0.22 -14.44 5.90
CA LEU A 209 -1.65 -14.34 5.59
C LEU A 209 -1.92 -14.49 4.09
N ILE A 210 -1.16 -13.81 3.24
CA ILE A 210 -1.30 -13.90 1.78
C ILE A 210 -0.97 -15.33 1.31
N GLY A 211 0.13 -15.92 1.83
CA GLY A 211 0.59 -17.26 1.49
C GLY A 211 -0.41 -18.35 1.88
N VAL A 212 -1.17 -18.18 2.97
CA VAL A 212 -2.23 -19.10 3.39
C VAL A 212 -3.52 -18.87 2.60
N CYS A 213 -3.91 -17.62 2.37
CA CYS A 213 -5.15 -17.31 1.65
C CYS A 213 -5.16 -17.87 0.22
N TYR A 214 -4.04 -17.78 -0.50
CA TYR A 214 -3.95 -18.22 -1.89
C TYR A 214 -4.27 -19.71 -2.10
N PRO A 215 -3.56 -20.67 -1.47
CA PRO A 215 -3.82 -22.09 -1.69
C PRO A 215 -5.20 -22.50 -1.20
N LEU A 216 -5.73 -21.90 -0.13
CA LEU A 216 -7.05 -22.22 0.37
C LEU A 216 -8.17 -21.76 -0.58
N ILE A 217 -8.03 -20.58 -1.19
CA ILE A 217 -8.96 -20.12 -2.24
C ILE A 217 -8.85 -21.01 -3.48
N ALA A 218 -7.64 -21.34 -3.92
CA ALA A 218 -7.40 -22.20 -5.07
C ALA A 218 -7.97 -23.60 -4.84
N TRP A 219 -7.69 -24.21 -3.67
CA TRP A 219 -8.24 -25.51 -3.31
C TRP A 219 -9.77 -25.51 -3.30
N ARG A 220 -10.39 -24.49 -2.70
CA ARG A 220 -11.86 -24.37 -2.65
C ARG A 220 -12.47 -24.20 -4.04
N LEU A 221 -11.74 -23.57 -4.96
CA LEU A 221 -12.17 -23.43 -6.36
C LEU A 221 -12.15 -24.78 -7.09
N LEU A 222 -11.15 -25.61 -6.84
CA LEU A 222 -10.96 -26.92 -7.48
C LEU A 222 -11.88 -28.00 -6.86
N ALA A 223 -12.08 -27.97 -5.56
CA ALA A 223 -12.82 -28.99 -4.81
C ALA A 223 -14.35 -28.94 -4.99
N THR A 224 -14.91 -28.02 -5.78
CA THR A 224 -16.36 -27.90 -5.99
C THR A 224 -16.70 -28.01 -7.48
N PRO A 225 -16.73 -29.21 -8.07
CA PRO A 225 -17.23 -29.43 -9.42
C PRO A 225 -18.75 -29.14 -9.51
N GLY A 226 -19.23 -28.71 -10.67
CA GLY A 226 -20.67 -28.47 -10.90
C GLY A 226 -21.23 -27.15 -10.33
N MET A 227 -20.37 -26.21 -9.94
CA MET A 227 -20.79 -24.92 -9.38
C MET A 227 -21.50 -24.04 -10.41
N GLN A 228 -22.54 -23.33 -9.97
CA GLN A 228 -23.24 -22.35 -10.80
C GLN A 228 -22.28 -21.28 -11.40
N PRO A 229 -22.49 -20.83 -12.65
CA PRO A 229 -21.58 -19.90 -13.35
C PRO A 229 -21.29 -18.62 -12.58
N GLY A 230 -22.28 -18.02 -11.90
CA GLY A 230 -22.12 -16.81 -11.10
C GLY A 230 -21.16 -17.00 -9.91
N SER A 231 -21.29 -18.11 -9.20
CA SER A 231 -20.42 -18.46 -8.05
C SER A 231 -18.98 -18.71 -8.50
N ARG A 232 -18.80 -19.33 -9.67
CA ARG A 232 -17.48 -19.57 -10.29
C ARG A 232 -16.81 -18.27 -10.69
N ALA A 233 -17.56 -17.30 -11.22
CA ALA A 233 -17.01 -15.99 -11.58
C ALA A 233 -16.48 -15.21 -10.37
N VAL A 234 -17.24 -15.18 -9.26
CA VAL A 234 -16.81 -14.53 -8.00
C VAL A 234 -15.52 -15.14 -7.47
N ARG A 235 -15.43 -16.48 -7.45
CA ARG A 235 -14.22 -17.18 -6.95
C ARG A 235 -13.02 -16.97 -7.86
N ARG A 236 -13.20 -16.97 -9.19
CA ARG A 236 -12.11 -16.64 -10.14
C ARG A 236 -11.62 -15.20 -9.94
N LYS A 237 -12.54 -14.26 -9.71
CA LYS A 237 -12.17 -12.87 -9.42
C LYS A 237 -11.34 -12.78 -8.13
N ALA A 238 -11.77 -13.46 -7.06
CA ALA A 238 -11.02 -13.51 -5.81
C ALA A 238 -9.61 -14.09 -6.00
N LEU A 239 -9.49 -15.21 -6.74
CA LEU A 239 -8.19 -15.81 -7.03
C LEU A 239 -7.27 -14.87 -7.82
N ARG A 240 -7.80 -14.19 -8.86
CA ARG A 240 -7.02 -13.20 -9.61
C ARG A 240 -6.55 -12.05 -8.74
N THR A 241 -7.42 -11.52 -7.88
CA THR A 241 -7.05 -10.46 -6.93
C THR A 241 -5.88 -10.90 -6.04
N VAL A 242 -5.98 -12.10 -5.44
CA VAL A 242 -4.93 -12.61 -4.54
C VAL A 242 -3.63 -12.90 -5.29
N LEU A 243 -3.70 -13.38 -6.54
CA LEU A 243 -2.52 -13.57 -7.40
C LEU A 243 -1.81 -12.24 -7.72
N VAL A 244 -2.56 -11.19 -8.04
CA VAL A 244 -1.99 -9.86 -8.28
C VAL A 244 -1.34 -9.32 -7.01
N VAL A 245 -2.03 -9.42 -5.87
CA VAL A 245 -1.47 -9.01 -4.58
C VAL A 245 -0.19 -9.79 -4.25
N LEU A 246 -0.20 -11.11 -4.45
CA LEU A 246 0.99 -11.94 -4.24
C LEU A 246 2.14 -11.52 -5.16
N GLY A 247 1.87 -11.24 -6.43
CA GLY A 247 2.86 -10.75 -7.39
C GLY A 247 3.48 -9.41 -6.96
N VAL A 248 2.66 -8.43 -6.59
CA VAL A 248 3.13 -7.14 -6.04
C VAL A 248 3.97 -7.37 -4.78
N PHE A 249 3.51 -8.25 -3.89
CA PHE A 249 4.22 -8.55 -2.64
C PHE A 249 5.59 -9.17 -2.89
N LEU A 250 5.68 -10.17 -3.77
CA LEU A 250 6.93 -10.84 -4.11
C LEU A 250 7.94 -9.92 -4.80
N VAL A 251 7.49 -9.01 -5.65
CA VAL A 251 8.37 -8.10 -6.39
C VAL A 251 8.78 -6.90 -5.54
N CYS A 252 7.84 -6.27 -4.84
CA CYS A 252 8.10 -5.00 -4.17
C CYS A 252 8.58 -5.17 -2.72
N PHE A 253 8.10 -6.20 -1.99
CA PHE A 253 8.37 -6.27 -0.55
C PHE A 253 9.41 -7.33 -0.18
N VAL A 254 9.34 -8.53 -0.75
CA VAL A 254 10.25 -9.63 -0.35
C VAL A 254 11.72 -9.29 -0.56
N PRO A 255 12.18 -8.75 -1.72
CA PRO A 255 13.59 -8.48 -1.93
C PRO A 255 14.15 -7.47 -0.93
N TYR A 256 13.40 -6.42 -0.64
CA TYR A 256 13.81 -5.40 0.32
C TYR A 256 13.96 -5.97 1.73
N HIS A 257 12.97 -6.72 2.23
CA HIS A 257 13.00 -7.22 3.61
C HIS A 257 14.07 -8.28 3.83
N VAL A 258 14.33 -9.13 2.83
CA VAL A 258 15.45 -10.10 2.88
C VAL A 258 16.78 -9.35 2.98
N VAL A 259 17.02 -8.39 2.09
CA VAL A 259 18.26 -7.60 2.11
C VAL A 259 18.37 -6.75 3.38
N GLN A 260 17.28 -6.12 3.82
CA GLN A 260 17.26 -5.32 5.04
C GLN A 260 17.59 -6.13 6.30
N LEU A 261 17.11 -7.38 6.38
CA LEU A 261 17.45 -8.29 7.48
C LEU A 261 18.96 -8.53 7.53
N PHE A 262 19.57 -8.97 6.42
CA PHE A 262 21.02 -9.23 6.36
C PHE A 262 21.83 -7.97 6.62
N HIS A 263 21.40 -6.82 6.10
CA HIS A 263 22.05 -5.54 6.38
C HIS A 263 21.98 -5.19 7.86
N THR A 264 20.82 -5.33 8.50
CA THR A 264 20.64 -5.08 9.93
C THR A 264 21.53 -5.98 10.78
N LEU A 265 21.57 -7.29 10.48
CA LEU A 265 22.41 -8.25 11.19
C LEU A 265 23.91 -7.92 11.04
N GLY A 266 24.34 -7.47 9.86
CA GLY A 266 25.68 -6.98 9.63
C GLY A 266 26.00 -5.71 10.45
N ARG A 267 25.09 -4.74 10.47
CA ARG A 267 25.27 -3.45 11.19
C ARG A 267 25.30 -3.59 12.72
N ILE A 268 24.59 -4.57 13.28
CA ILE A 268 24.64 -4.86 14.73
C ILE A 268 25.80 -5.79 15.13
N GLY A 269 26.55 -6.32 14.13
CA GLY A 269 27.70 -7.21 14.37
C GLY A 269 27.33 -8.68 14.61
N ALA A 270 26.07 -9.09 14.34
CA ALA A 270 25.62 -10.47 14.44
C ALA A 270 26.16 -11.33 13.28
N LEU A 271 26.36 -10.71 12.11
CA LEU A 271 27.04 -11.30 10.96
C LEU A 271 28.27 -10.47 10.63
N GLY A 272 29.43 -11.10 10.43
CA GLY A 272 30.70 -10.42 10.21
C GLY A 272 31.04 -10.21 8.75
N GLY A 273 31.91 -9.18 8.49
CA GLY A 273 32.60 -8.95 7.22
C GLY A 273 32.14 -7.70 6.47
N CYS A 274 33.12 -6.83 6.13
CA CYS A 274 32.87 -5.63 5.34
C CYS A 274 32.28 -5.92 3.95
N SER A 275 32.61 -7.08 3.36
CA SER A 275 32.05 -7.51 2.08
C SER A 275 30.52 -7.68 2.16
N LEU A 276 30.00 -8.30 3.23
CA LEU A 276 28.57 -8.46 3.44
C LEU A 276 27.87 -7.11 3.63
N ILE A 277 28.42 -6.23 4.45
CA ILE A 277 27.85 -4.89 4.70
C ILE A 277 27.78 -4.09 3.40
N ARG A 278 28.87 -4.11 2.61
CA ARG A 278 28.93 -3.42 1.30
C ARG A 278 27.94 -4.01 0.30
N ALA A 279 27.89 -5.34 0.16
CA ALA A 279 26.97 -6.02 -0.75
C ALA A 279 25.49 -5.75 -0.38
N THR A 280 25.15 -5.83 0.91
CA THR A 280 23.79 -5.55 1.38
C THR A 280 23.45 -4.06 1.30
N TYR A 281 24.40 -3.16 1.46
CA TYR A 281 24.19 -1.73 1.23
C TYR A 281 23.79 -1.45 -0.22
N ILE A 282 24.53 -1.98 -1.18
CA ILE A 282 24.23 -1.85 -2.62
C ILE A 282 22.87 -2.46 -2.95
N ALA A 283 22.66 -3.72 -2.54
CA ALA A 283 21.41 -4.43 -2.80
C ALA A 283 20.19 -3.70 -2.18
N ARG A 284 20.37 -3.10 -1.00
CA ARG A 284 19.34 -2.31 -0.32
C ARG A 284 18.90 -1.10 -1.14
N ARG A 285 19.81 -0.41 -1.85
CA ARG A 285 19.45 0.72 -2.72
C ARG A 285 18.56 0.27 -3.88
N VAL A 286 18.90 -0.83 -4.53
CA VAL A 286 18.09 -1.41 -5.61
C VAL A 286 16.73 -1.86 -5.11
N THR A 287 16.70 -2.63 -4.02
CA THR A 287 15.44 -3.14 -3.49
C THR A 287 14.54 -2.06 -2.89
N MET A 288 15.12 -0.97 -2.38
CA MET A 288 14.37 0.20 -1.92
C MET A 288 13.69 0.95 -3.10
N ALA A 289 14.36 1.03 -4.25
CA ALA A 289 13.73 1.53 -5.46
C ALA A 289 12.59 0.62 -5.94
N LEU A 290 12.76 -0.71 -5.82
CA LEU A 290 11.68 -1.67 -6.15
C LEU A 290 10.47 -1.52 -5.23
N THR A 291 10.66 -1.27 -3.93
CA THR A 291 9.50 -1.07 -3.03
C THR A 291 8.64 0.11 -3.42
N SER A 292 9.21 1.18 -3.96
CA SER A 292 8.45 2.36 -4.37
C SER A 292 7.50 2.10 -5.54
N LEU A 293 7.75 1.03 -6.32
CA LEU A 293 6.89 0.65 -7.44
C LEU A 293 5.50 0.15 -6.99
N ASN A 294 5.31 -0.22 -5.71
CA ASN A 294 4.00 -0.63 -5.20
C ASN A 294 2.94 0.44 -5.49
N ALA A 295 3.26 1.73 -5.29
CA ALA A 295 2.34 2.84 -5.55
C ALA A 295 1.89 2.96 -7.03
N CYS A 296 2.66 2.38 -7.97
CA CYS A 296 2.27 2.29 -9.38
C CYS A 296 1.54 0.99 -9.70
N LEU A 297 1.77 -0.09 -8.94
CA LEU A 297 1.20 -1.40 -9.19
C LEU A 297 -0.14 -1.61 -8.45
N ASP A 298 -0.36 -0.91 -7.33
CA ASP A 298 -1.59 -0.99 -6.55
C ASP A 298 -2.85 -0.61 -7.35
N PRO A 299 -2.84 0.29 -8.34
CA PRO A 299 -3.95 0.46 -9.28
C PRO A 299 -4.42 -0.82 -9.97
N LEU A 300 -3.53 -1.79 -10.20
CA LEU A 300 -3.92 -3.11 -10.71
C LEU A 300 -4.72 -3.89 -9.67
N VAL A 301 -4.33 -3.79 -8.39
CA VAL A 301 -5.08 -4.40 -7.29
C VAL A 301 -6.49 -3.81 -7.23
N TYR A 302 -6.65 -2.49 -7.39
CA TYR A 302 -7.96 -1.83 -7.40
C TYR A 302 -8.84 -2.33 -8.54
N TYR A 303 -8.28 -2.50 -9.73
CA TYR A 303 -9.01 -3.03 -10.88
C TYR A 303 -9.57 -4.43 -10.63
N PHE A 304 -8.78 -5.32 -10.04
CA PHE A 304 -9.21 -6.69 -9.79
C PHE A 304 -10.04 -6.84 -8.51
N ALA A 305 -9.79 -6.02 -7.48
CA ALA A 305 -10.45 -6.14 -6.19
C ALA A 305 -11.80 -5.42 -6.11
N ALA A 306 -11.94 -4.24 -6.71
CA ALA A 306 -13.19 -3.47 -6.65
C ALA A 306 -14.34 -4.17 -7.38
N GLU A 307 -15.54 -4.12 -6.81
CA GLU A 307 -16.71 -4.82 -7.37
C GLU A 307 -17.17 -4.24 -8.71
N ARG A 308 -17.05 -2.93 -8.92
CA ARG A 308 -17.57 -2.20 -10.08
C ARG A 308 -16.57 -1.22 -10.70
N PHE A 309 -15.28 -1.45 -10.50
CA PHE A 309 -14.27 -0.56 -11.06
C PHE A 309 -14.22 -0.72 -12.58
N SER A 310 -14.39 0.37 -13.33
CA SER A 310 -14.32 0.40 -14.79
C SER A 310 -13.40 1.53 -15.23
N TRP A 311 -12.40 1.20 -16.05
CA TRP A 311 -11.52 2.15 -16.73
C TRP A 311 -12.21 2.92 -17.86
N LYS A 312 -13.55 2.84 -17.99
CA LYS A 312 -14.26 3.62 -19.01
C LYS A 312 -13.96 5.10 -18.79
N PRO A 313 -13.54 5.82 -19.82
CA PRO A 313 -12.95 7.15 -19.65
C PRO A 313 -13.94 8.09 -18.98
N TYR A 314 -13.49 8.62 -17.85
CA TYR A 314 -14.12 9.58 -16.98
C TYR A 314 -14.63 10.87 -17.69
N TRP A 315 -14.00 11.19 -18.82
CA TRP A 315 -14.29 12.37 -19.62
C TRP A 315 -15.73 12.45 -20.14
N LYS A 316 -16.42 11.32 -20.32
CA LYS A 316 -17.83 11.30 -20.73
C LYS A 316 -18.79 11.73 -19.63
N CYS A 317 -18.42 11.60 -18.35
CA CYS A 317 -19.29 11.97 -17.23
C CYS A 317 -19.21 13.47 -16.91
N VAL A 318 -18.05 14.11 -17.12
CA VAL A 318 -17.87 15.54 -16.89
C VAL A 318 -18.58 16.38 -17.97
N CYS A 319 -18.60 15.91 -19.21
CA CYS A 319 -19.31 16.60 -20.31
C CYS A 319 -20.84 16.43 -20.24
N CYS A 320 -21.35 15.31 -19.70
CA CYS A 320 -22.81 15.08 -19.63
C CYS A 320 -23.50 15.84 -18.46
N HIS A 321 -22.77 16.22 -17.42
CA HIS A 321 -23.37 16.96 -16.30
C HIS A 321 -23.69 18.44 -16.64
N ARG A 322 -23.21 18.93 -17.79
CA ARG A 322 -23.45 20.31 -18.22
C ARG A 322 -24.68 20.49 -19.14
N SER A 323 -25.35 19.40 -19.50
CA SER A 323 -26.48 19.43 -20.43
C SER A 323 -27.82 18.92 -19.88
N GLN A 324 -27.93 18.66 -18.58
CA GLN A 324 -29.24 18.46 -17.94
C GLN A 324 -29.66 19.73 -17.17
N GLN A 325 -30.01 20.78 -17.89
CA GLN A 325 -30.93 21.76 -17.41
C GLN A 325 -32.31 21.09 -17.28
N PRO A 326 -33.03 21.26 -16.16
CA PRO A 326 -34.39 20.75 -16.04
C PRO A 326 -35.27 21.37 -17.13
N PRO A 327 -36.14 20.61 -17.80
CA PRO A 327 -37.07 21.19 -18.75
C PRO A 327 -37.95 22.22 -18.01
N GLY A 328 -37.97 23.41 -18.56
CA GLY A 328 -38.68 24.56 -18.01
C GLY A 328 -40.16 24.26 -17.72
N LEU A 329 -40.67 24.82 -16.64
CA LEU A 329 -42.09 24.99 -16.38
C LEU A 329 -42.73 25.70 -17.58
N HIS A 330 -43.40 24.96 -18.41
CA HIS A 330 -44.38 25.54 -19.30
C HIS A 330 -45.76 25.50 -18.66
N ALA A 331 -46.18 26.71 -18.27
CA ALA A 331 -47.52 27.26 -18.22
C ALA A 331 -48.68 26.26 -17.98
N LEU A 332 -49.23 26.30 -16.83
CA LEU A 332 -50.63 26.01 -16.54
C LEU A 332 -51.55 26.90 -17.40
N SER A 333 -52.12 26.37 -18.45
CA SER A 333 -53.27 26.97 -19.12
C SER A 333 -54.52 26.40 -18.46
N VAL A 334 -55.17 27.32 -17.75
CA VAL A 334 -56.53 27.15 -17.21
C VAL A 334 -57.49 26.99 -18.37
N ASN A 335 -58.21 25.88 -18.44
CA ASN A 335 -59.45 25.83 -19.25
C ASN A 335 -60.60 25.42 -18.33
N LYS A 336 -61.46 26.43 -18.07
CA LYS A 336 -62.80 26.27 -17.49
C LYS A 336 -63.74 25.71 -18.53
N GLY A 337 -64.54 24.72 -18.18
CA GLY A 337 -65.62 24.24 -19.06
C GLY A 337 -66.51 23.25 -18.31
N SER A 338 -67.48 23.74 -17.68
CA SER A 338 -68.87 23.32 -17.32
C SER A 338 -69.31 21.87 -17.33
N PRO A 339 -70.23 21.55 -16.50
CA PRO A 339 -70.72 20.19 -16.20
C PRO A 339 -71.92 19.82 -17.09
N LYS A 340 -72.08 18.57 -17.43
CA LYS A 340 -73.33 17.98 -17.85
C LYS A 340 -73.67 16.80 -16.96
N ARG A 341 -74.86 16.86 -16.51
CA ARG A 341 -75.76 16.06 -15.69
C ARG A 341 -76.28 14.86 -16.47
N GLU A 342 -76.77 13.92 -15.69
CA GLU A 342 -77.85 12.93 -16.01
C GLU A 342 -77.34 11.72 -16.81
N GLU A 343 -77.70 10.46 -16.49
CA GLU A 343 -78.95 9.91 -15.98
C GLU A 343 -78.71 8.50 -15.43
N GLU A 344 -79.32 8.20 -14.36
CA GLU A 344 -79.93 7.11 -13.70
C GLU A 344 -80.40 5.96 -14.62
N ALA A 345 -80.05 4.72 -14.28
CA ALA A 345 -80.91 3.57 -14.38
C ALA A 345 -80.27 2.32 -13.69
N ALA A 346 -80.84 1.87 -12.60
CA ALA A 346 -80.91 0.52 -12.12
C ALA A 346 -82.30 -0.01 -12.51
N PRO A 347 -82.74 -1.27 -12.20
CA PRO A 347 -82.09 -2.56 -11.93
C PRO A 347 -82.72 -3.75 -12.67
N GLY A 348 -82.31 -4.97 -12.40
CA GLY A 348 -82.97 -6.23 -12.82
C GLY A 348 -81.98 -7.39 -12.70
N SER A 349 -81.93 -8.17 -11.66
CA SER A 349 -82.71 -9.32 -11.22
C SER A 349 -82.75 -10.51 -12.16
N GLU A 350 -82.38 -11.72 -11.63
CA GLU A 350 -82.70 -13.12 -12.03
C GLU A 350 -81.76 -13.66 -13.17
N GLU A 351 -81.15 -14.84 -13.00
CA GLU A 351 -81.28 -16.08 -12.25
C GLU A 351 -79.94 -16.65 -11.80
#